data_e85737be81e733e53c1fe09fad123871
#
_entry.id   e85737be81e733e53c1fe09fad123871
#
_cell.length_a   1.000
_cell.length_b   1.000
_cell.length_c   1.000
_cell.angle_alpha   90.00
_cell.angle_beta   90.00
_cell.angle_gamma   90.00
#
_symmetry.space_group_name_H-M   'P 1'
#
loop_
_entity.id
_entity.type
_entity.pdbx_description
1 polymer ?
#
loop_
_entity_poly.entity_id
_entity_poly.type
_entity_poly.pdbx_seq_one_letter_code
_entity_poly.pdbx_strand_id
1 'polypeptide(L)'
;MTHRLLSGLSGLSLAFGLTLSGCSKPEAAPSQATKKAPGVISYAPGSPELDSIQTVVASSSALPISADLNARVIVDESVTSRVGAPIAGRVTRILADLGQAVRAGQPLAYLDAPDLAQAQADMQKAEADSGLKARALQRAHTLFSGDAIAKREVESAEADASASAAELRRTRLRIGNLGHGQGSALALTSSVSGYVIDRQLNPGQQITAGQGPLFTVTDPKQLWLVVDVPETSVARARVGEEVEFNVPAWPDRKFRGTITQVGLAVDPTTRRVQLRGKVTNPDLALKPEMYARARLVTDDGRRAIKVPNAALFEQGMQTYLFRVEAPGQFRRIPVTVSQRGDAASYVTAGLKDGDRIVGEGALLLNAQLAGE
;
A
#
# COMPACT_ATOMS: atom_id res chain seq x y z
N MET A 1 -22.06 -83.48 -16.30
CA MET A 1 -20.96 -84.45 -16.30
C MET A 1 -20.29 -84.28 -14.96
N THR A 2 -20.68 -85.15 -14.06
CA THR A 2 -19.98 -86.34 -13.57
C THR A 2 -18.78 -85.94 -12.67
N HIS A 3 -18.59 -86.37 -11.52
CA HIS A 3 -18.91 -87.51 -10.64
C HIS A 3 -18.16 -87.24 -9.34
N ARG A 4 -18.78 -87.45 -8.18
CA ARG A 4 -18.66 -88.62 -7.31
C ARG A 4 -17.32 -88.73 -6.60
N LEU A 5 -17.19 -89.03 -5.38
CA LEU A 5 -17.72 -89.84 -4.28
C LEU A 5 -16.56 -90.07 -3.34
N LEU A 6 -16.70 -90.15 -2.21
CA LEU A 6 -17.07 -91.11 -1.13
C LEU A 6 -16.00 -91.20 -0.04
N SER A 7 -16.53 -91.19 1.13
CA SER A 7 -16.33 -92.13 2.26
C SER A 7 -14.98 -92.16 2.94
N GLY A 8 -14.81 -92.30 4.20
CA GLY A 8 -15.63 -92.81 5.26
C GLY A 8 -14.77 -93.29 6.42
N LEU A 9 -15.39 -93.58 7.49
CA LEU A 9 -15.09 -94.50 8.58
C LEU A 9 -14.12 -94.09 9.70
N SER A 10 -14.69 -93.78 10.82
CA SER A 10 -14.77 -94.67 12.03
C SER A 10 -13.47 -95.05 12.77
N GLY A 11 -13.41 -94.75 14.01
CA GLY A 11 -12.52 -95.35 15.00
C GLY A 11 -12.55 -94.61 16.34
N LEU A 12 -13.32 -94.92 17.16
CA LEU A 12 -13.61 -95.46 18.48
C LEU A 12 -12.36 -95.61 19.41
N SER A 13 -12.59 -95.12 20.63
CA SER A 13 -11.95 -95.63 21.94
C SER A 13 -10.76 -94.82 22.41
N LEU A 14 -10.69 -94.35 23.61
CA LEU A 14 -10.77 -94.90 24.93
C LEU A 14 -10.37 -93.83 25.94
N ALA A 15 -11.08 -93.75 27.04
CA ALA A 15 -10.87 -92.89 28.15
C ALA A 15 -9.56 -93.17 28.89
N PHE A 16 -8.94 -92.08 29.36
CA PHE A 16 -8.14 -92.16 30.58
C PHE A 16 -8.20 -90.83 31.35
N GLY A 17 -8.76 -90.85 32.53
CA GLY A 17 -8.87 -89.74 33.44
C GLY A 17 -7.55 -89.50 34.18
N LEU A 18 -7.20 -88.20 34.27
CA LEU A 18 -6.33 -87.73 35.36
C LEU A 18 -6.82 -86.36 35.86
N THR A 19 -7.25 -86.36 37.05
CA THR A 19 -7.57 -85.18 37.87
C THR A 19 -6.31 -84.44 38.27
N LEU A 20 -6.14 -83.17 37.82
CA LEU A 20 -5.19 -82.25 38.46
C LEU A 20 -5.92 -80.96 38.83
N SER A 21 -6.04 -80.74 40.10
CA SER A 21 -6.50 -79.49 40.72
C SER A 21 -5.50 -78.40 40.40
N GLY A 22 -5.91 -77.38 39.62
CA GLY A 22 -5.15 -76.15 39.33
C GLY A 22 -5.97 -74.96 39.79
N CYS A 23 -5.43 -74.17 40.67
CA CYS A 23 -5.96 -72.91 41.16
C CYS A 23 -6.43 -71.98 40.07
N SER A 24 -7.67 -71.65 39.99
CA SER A 24 -8.25 -70.59 39.17
C SER A 24 -7.90 -69.24 39.78
N LYS A 25 -7.02 -68.53 39.09
CA LYS A 25 -6.81 -67.08 39.23
C LYS A 25 -8.06 -66.35 38.73
N PRO A 26 -8.60 -65.35 39.42
CA PRO A 26 -9.77 -64.64 38.93
C PRO A 26 -9.40 -63.91 37.65
N GLU A 27 -10.08 -64.25 36.57
CA GLU A 27 -10.08 -63.62 35.33
C GLU A 27 -10.62 -62.20 35.48
N ALA A 28 -9.76 -61.19 35.26
CA ALA A 28 -10.17 -59.80 35.30
C ALA A 28 -11.24 -59.58 34.21
N ALA A 29 -12.39 -59.06 34.62
CA ALA A 29 -13.48 -58.68 33.74
C ALA A 29 -12.94 -57.83 32.56
N PRO A 30 -13.40 -58.00 31.33
CA PRO A 30 -12.97 -57.18 30.19
C PRO A 30 -13.23 -55.74 30.50
N SER A 31 -12.18 -54.93 30.54
CA SER A 31 -12.23 -53.50 30.61
C SER A 31 -13.19 -53.01 29.49
N GLN A 32 -14.32 -52.44 29.89
CA GLN A 32 -15.23 -51.80 28.93
C GLN A 32 -14.42 -50.73 28.20
N ALA A 33 -14.07 -51.01 26.97
CA ALA A 33 -13.51 -50.04 26.07
C ALA A 33 -14.46 -48.83 26.04
N THR A 34 -14.06 -47.73 26.64
CA THR A 34 -14.80 -46.47 26.64
C THR A 34 -14.95 -46.11 25.17
N LYS A 35 -16.18 -46.14 24.66
CA LYS A 35 -16.51 -45.80 23.29
C LYS A 35 -16.01 -44.37 23.03
N LYS A 36 -14.87 -44.23 22.38
CA LYS A 36 -14.28 -42.93 22.00
C LYS A 36 -15.31 -42.20 21.15
N ALA A 37 -15.72 -41.03 21.58
CA ALA A 37 -16.64 -40.21 20.78
C ALA A 37 -15.98 -39.89 19.43
N PRO A 38 -16.70 -39.99 18.30
CA PRO A 38 -16.10 -39.77 16.99
C PRO A 38 -15.50 -38.35 16.89
N GLY A 39 -14.25 -38.29 16.45
CA GLY A 39 -13.51 -37.04 16.30
C GLY A 39 -12.81 -36.51 17.56
N VAL A 40 -12.67 -37.29 18.60
CA VAL A 40 -11.93 -36.96 19.83
C VAL A 40 -10.65 -37.79 19.93
N ILE A 41 -9.53 -37.14 20.13
CA ILE A 41 -8.23 -37.76 20.43
C ILE A 41 -7.93 -37.49 21.90
N SER A 42 -7.42 -38.49 22.56
CA SER A 42 -7.01 -38.41 23.98
C SER A 42 -5.62 -38.98 24.15
N TYR A 43 -4.73 -38.21 24.76
CA TYR A 43 -3.40 -38.65 25.16
C TYR A 43 -3.30 -38.76 26.66
N ALA A 44 -2.52 -39.73 27.15
CA ALA A 44 -2.19 -39.82 28.54
C ALA A 44 -1.30 -38.62 28.97
N PRO A 45 -1.41 -38.16 30.22
CA PRO A 45 -0.51 -37.13 30.74
C PRO A 45 0.96 -37.56 30.59
N GLY A 46 1.79 -36.67 30.00
CA GLY A 46 3.21 -36.92 29.75
C GLY A 46 3.54 -37.69 28.46
N SER A 47 2.55 -37.92 27.59
CA SER A 47 2.81 -38.50 26.26
C SER A 47 3.71 -37.57 25.42
N PRO A 48 4.76 -38.10 24.74
CA PRO A 48 5.70 -37.29 23.94
C PRO A 48 5.00 -36.48 22.82
N GLU A 49 3.87 -36.94 22.34
CA GLU A 49 3.09 -36.29 21.29
C GLU A 49 2.56 -34.91 21.72
N LEU A 50 2.34 -34.73 23.03
CA LEU A 50 1.88 -33.47 23.61
C LEU A 50 2.92 -32.35 23.49
N ASP A 51 4.22 -32.69 23.42
CA ASP A 51 5.31 -31.72 23.30
C ASP A 51 5.29 -30.98 21.94
N SER A 52 4.70 -31.65 20.93
CA SER A 52 4.56 -31.07 19.58
C SER A 52 3.26 -30.28 19.37
N ILE A 53 2.41 -30.21 20.40
CA ILE A 53 1.10 -29.54 20.30
C ILE A 53 1.13 -28.24 21.10
N GLN A 54 1.05 -27.11 20.39
CA GLN A 54 0.88 -25.80 21.02
C GLN A 54 -0.58 -25.39 21.04
N THR A 55 -1.05 -24.94 22.19
CA THR A 55 -2.43 -24.47 22.33
C THR A 55 -2.48 -22.96 22.45
N VAL A 56 -3.47 -22.33 21.83
CA VAL A 56 -3.71 -20.88 21.88
C VAL A 56 -5.16 -20.63 22.30
N VAL A 57 -5.39 -19.47 22.91
CA VAL A 57 -6.75 -19.03 23.23
C VAL A 57 -7.29 -18.26 22.03
N ALA A 58 -8.42 -18.70 21.53
CA ALA A 58 -9.13 -18.05 20.44
C ALA A 58 -9.77 -16.75 20.94
N SER A 59 -9.48 -15.64 20.29
CA SER A 59 -9.98 -14.32 20.69
C SER A 59 -10.87 -13.69 19.64
N SER A 60 -11.96 -13.08 20.08
CA SER A 60 -12.85 -12.32 19.23
C SER A 60 -12.19 -11.02 18.78
N SER A 61 -12.22 -10.75 17.49
CA SER A 61 -11.73 -9.49 16.91
C SER A 61 -12.72 -8.95 15.87
N ALA A 62 -12.62 -7.68 15.54
CA ALA A 62 -13.36 -7.15 14.40
C ALA A 62 -12.98 -7.92 13.12
N LEU A 63 -13.97 -8.29 12.33
CA LEU A 63 -13.73 -8.95 11.05
C LEU A 63 -13.21 -7.90 10.06
N PRO A 64 -11.98 -8.04 9.54
CA PRO A 64 -11.51 -7.11 8.53
C PRO A 64 -12.43 -7.16 7.30
N ILE A 65 -12.63 -6.02 6.65
CA ILE A 65 -13.49 -5.94 5.44
C ILE A 65 -12.87 -6.72 4.27
N SER A 66 -11.55 -6.79 4.25
CA SER A 66 -10.81 -7.44 3.16
C SER A 66 -9.69 -8.33 3.70
N ALA A 67 -9.29 -9.32 2.90
CA ALA A 67 -7.97 -9.92 3.01
C ALA A 67 -6.89 -8.85 2.83
N ASP A 68 -5.62 -9.22 3.01
CA ASP A 68 -4.51 -8.32 2.76
C ASP A 68 -4.56 -7.77 1.33
N LEU A 69 -4.68 -6.46 1.23
CA LEU A 69 -4.75 -5.72 -0.03
C LEU A 69 -3.35 -5.26 -0.42
N ASN A 70 -3.06 -5.30 -1.69
CA ASN A 70 -1.85 -4.66 -2.20
C ASN A 70 -1.99 -3.16 -2.07
N ALA A 71 -0.93 -2.54 -1.60
CA ALA A 71 -0.85 -1.09 -1.46
C ALA A 71 0.55 -0.58 -1.81
N ARG A 72 0.65 0.71 -2.06
CA ARG A 72 1.90 1.40 -2.34
C ARG A 72 1.90 2.77 -1.68
N VAL A 73 3.01 3.11 -1.04
CA VAL A 73 3.25 4.44 -0.51
C VAL A 73 3.71 5.34 -1.66
N ILE A 74 3.07 6.47 -1.87
CA ILE A 74 3.48 7.45 -2.88
C ILE A 74 3.64 8.84 -2.26
N VAL A 75 4.24 9.76 -2.99
CA VAL A 75 4.32 11.17 -2.57
C VAL A 75 2.93 11.80 -2.53
N ASP A 76 2.75 12.76 -1.64
CA ASP A 76 1.60 13.65 -1.68
C ASP A 76 1.85 14.74 -2.74
N GLU A 77 1.09 14.69 -3.83
CA GLU A 77 1.23 15.63 -4.95
C GLU A 77 0.96 17.08 -4.54
N SER A 78 0.17 17.32 -3.50
CA SER A 78 -0.14 18.67 -3.03
C SER A 78 1.06 19.39 -2.38
N VAL A 79 2.03 18.63 -1.88
CA VAL A 79 3.28 19.11 -1.28
C VAL A 79 4.52 18.69 -2.08
N THR A 80 4.33 18.34 -3.36
CA THR A 80 5.39 17.88 -4.25
C THR A 80 5.58 18.86 -5.41
N SER A 81 6.81 19.27 -5.64
CA SER A 81 7.23 20.07 -6.80
C SER A 81 8.05 19.20 -7.75
N ARG A 82 7.57 19.10 -9.00
CA ARG A 82 8.33 18.49 -10.11
C ARG A 82 8.91 19.60 -10.95
N VAL A 83 10.20 19.90 -10.75
CA VAL A 83 10.90 20.99 -11.39
C VAL A 83 11.45 20.54 -12.73
N GLY A 84 10.96 21.14 -13.82
CA GLY A 84 11.47 20.97 -15.18
C GLY A 84 12.07 22.28 -15.72
N ALA A 85 12.66 22.22 -16.91
CA ALA A 85 13.16 23.40 -17.60
C ALA A 85 12.07 23.97 -18.55
N PRO A 86 11.67 25.23 -18.40
CA PRO A 86 10.68 25.85 -19.30
C PRO A 86 11.26 26.16 -20.70
N ILE A 87 12.58 26.29 -20.80
CA ILE A 87 13.33 26.54 -22.05
C ILE A 87 14.57 25.67 -22.12
N ALA A 88 15.12 25.50 -23.32
CA ALA A 88 16.34 24.75 -23.52
C ALA A 88 17.56 25.48 -22.92
N GLY A 89 18.53 24.69 -22.42
CA GLY A 89 19.75 25.22 -21.86
C GLY A 89 20.75 24.14 -21.47
N ARG A 90 21.97 24.56 -21.15
CA ARG A 90 23.01 23.66 -20.65
C ARG A 90 23.13 23.79 -19.14
N VAL A 91 23.20 22.70 -18.43
CA VAL A 91 23.46 22.68 -16.97
C VAL A 91 24.84 23.21 -16.67
N THR A 92 24.93 24.36 -15.99
CA THR A 92 26.18 24.98 -15.59
C THR A 92 26.58 24.62 -14.17
N ARG A 93 25.60 24.57 -13.26
CA ARG A 93 25.86 24.27 -11.85
C ARG A 93 24.65 23.63 -11.21
N ILE A 94 24.91 22.60 -10.41
CA ILE A 94 23.92 21.94 -9.57
C ILE A 94 24.19 22.40 -8.12
N LEU A 95 23.13 22.80 -7.40
CA LEU A 95 23.21 23.36 -6.05
C LEU A 95 22.56 22.46 -5.02
N ALA A 96 21.66 21.58 -5.44
CA ALA A 96 20.94 20.69 -4.54
C ALA A 96 21.21 19.23 -4.92
N ASP A 97 21.53 18.42 -3.92
CA ASP A 97 21.76 16.99 -4.06
C ASP A 97 20.59 16.15 -3.53
N LEU A 98 20.60 14.87 -3.90
CA LEU A 98 19.61 13.90 -3.45
C LEU A 98 19.60 13.83 -1.90
N GLY A 99 18.41 13.83 -1.30
CA GLY A 99 18.23 13.83 0.16
C GLY A 99 18.42 15.18 0.84
N GLN A 100 18.83 16.23 0.12
CA GLN A 100 19.03 17.56 0.69
C GLN A 100 17.70 18.27 0.96
N ALA A 101 17.61 18.93 2.12
CA ALA A 101 16.49 19.81 2.45
C ALA A 101 16.59 21.12 1.69
N VAL A 102 15.49 21.57 1.10
CA VAL A 102 15.40 22.83 0.33
C VAL A 102 14.14 23.60 0.72
N ARG A 103 14.17 24.93 0.50
CA ARG A 103 13.04 25.82 0.75
C ARG A 103 12.34 26.21 -0.54
N ALA A 104 11.08 26.57 -0.45
CA ALA A 104 10.36 27.17 -1.57
C ALA A 104 11.11 28.40 -2.10
N GLY A 105 11.23 28.52 -3.44
CA GLY A 105 12.00 29.57 -4.12
C GLY A 105 13.51 29.34 -4.16
N GLN A 106 14.07 28.34 -3.47
CA GLN A 106 15.48 28.06 -3.46
C GLN A 106 15.95 27.54 -4.82
N PRO A 107 17.05 28.09 -5.39
CA PRO A 107 17.66 27.56 -6.60
C PRO A 107 18.25 26.15 -6.35
N LEU A 108 17.92 25.22 -7.25
CA LEU A 108 18.38 23.83 -7.25
C LEU A 108 19.51 23.61 -8.26
N ALA A 109 19.44 24.32 -9.39
CA ALA A 109 20.45 24.32 -10.44
C ALA A 109 20.39 25.60 -11.28
N TYR A 110 21.47 25.88 -12.00
CA TYR A 110 21.51 26.90 -13.03
C TYR A 110 21.70 26.27 -14.40
N LEU A 111 20.94 26.79 -15.38
CA LEU A 111 21.10 26.48 -16.80
C LEU A 111 21.62 27.71 -17.51
N ASP A 112 22.54 27.53 -18.45
CA ASP A 112 22.87 28.53 -19.48
C ASP A 112 21.82 28.42 -20.59
N ALA A 113 20.93 29.40 -20.65
CA ALA A 113 19.78 29.44 -21.54
C ALA A 113 19.84 30.75 -22.40
N PRO A 114 20.38 30.71 -23.63
CA PRO A 114 20.50 31.89 -24.51
C PRO A 114 19.18 32.59 -24.78
N ASP A 115 18.08 31.85 -24.85
CA ASP A 115 16.74 32.41 -25.08
C ASP A 115 16.29 33.34 -23.94
N LEU A 116 16.75 33.12 -22.71
CA LEU A 116 16.48 34.03 -21.59
C LEU A 116 17.21 35.37 -21.80
N ALA A 117 18.50 35.31 -22.18
CA ALA A 117 19.28 36.51 -22.45
C ALA A 117 18.67 37.33 -23.61
N GLN A 118 18.22 36.66 -24.67
CA GLN A 118 17.53 37.32 -25.78
C GLN A 118 16.21 37.98 -25.34
N ALA A 119 15.40 37.26 -24.55
CA ALA A 119 14.15 37.83 -24.03
C ALA A 119 14.39 39.04 -23.11
N GLN A 120 15.48 39.05 -22.33
CA GLN A 120 15.86 40.19 -21.49
C GLN A 120 16.31 41.38 -22.35
N ALA A 121 17.09 41.15 -23.42
CA ALA A 121 17.48 42.19 -24.37
C ALA A 121 16.25 42.78 -25.09
N ASP A 122 15.31 41.93 -25.51
CA ASP A 122 14.04 42.39 -26.14
C ASP A 122 13.23 43.26 -25.17
N MET A 123 13.14 42.88 -23.89
CA MET A 123 12.44 43.68 -22.88
C MET A 123 13.11 45.02 -22.65
N GLN A 124 14.44 45.08 -22.55
CA GLN A 124 15.19 46.32 -22.36
C GLN A 124 14.96 47.27 -23.55
N LYS A 125 14.97 46.75 -24.77
CA LYS A 125 14.66 47.54 -25.99
C LYS A 125 13.22 48.06 -25.93
N ALA A 126 12.25 47.22 -25.61
CA ALA A 126 10.85 47.64 -25.50
C ALA A 126 10.62 48.69 -24.40
N GLU A 127 11.37 48.60 -23.29
CA GLU A 127 11.30 49.55 -22.19
C GLU A 127 11.86 50.92 -22.60
N ALA A 128 12.99 50.94 -23.30
CA ALA A 128 13.59 52.16 -23.83
C ALA A 128 12.66 52.83 -24.84
N ASP A 129 12.06 52.07 -25.77
CA ASP A 129 11.12 52.60 -26.78
C ASP A 129 9.84 53.13 -26.12
N SER A 130 9.24 52.38 -25.21
CA SER A 130 8.06 52.83 -24.47
C SER A 130 8.30 54.14 -23.70
N GLY A 131 9.48 54.25 -23.05
CA GLY A 131 9.88 55.48 -22.39
C GLY A 131 10.07 56.68 -23.38
N LEU A 132 10.63 56.42 -24.57
CA LEU A 132 10.77 57.44 -25.60
C LEU A 132 9.40 57.94 -26.11
N LYS A 133 8.49 57.03 -26.47
CA LYS A 133 7.15 57.34 -26.99
C LYS A 133 6.28 58.01 -25.92
N ALA A 134 6.34 57.60 -24.65
CA ALA A 134 5.64 58.29 -23.56
C ALA A 134 6.09 59.76 -23.43
N ARG A 135 7.40 60.02 -23.48
CA ARG A 135 7.90 61.41 -23.49
C ARG A 135 7.50 62.21 -24.75
N ALA A 136 7.44 61.56 -25.89
CA ALA A 136 6.96 62.18 -27.12
C ALA A 136 5.50 62.60 -27.01
N LEU A 137 4.63 61.72 -26.49
CA LEU A 137 3.22 62.00 -26.21
C LEU A 137 3.07 63.19 -25.25
N GLN A 138 3.81 63.19 -24.15
CA GLN A 138 3.78 64.30 -23.20
C GLN A 138 4.14 65.64 -23.87
N ARG A 139 5.18 65.67 -24.71
CA ARG A 139 5.54 66.89 -25.50
C ARG A 139 4.42 67.26 -26.46
N ALA A 140 3.81 66.32 -27.17
CA ALA A 140 2.70 66.57 -28.05
C ALA A 140 1.51 67.21 -27.33
N HIS A 141 1.13 66.71 -26.16
CA HIS A 141 0.08 67.34 -25.33
C HIS A 141 0.42 68.79 -24.93
N THR A 142 1.69 69.04 -24.53
CA THR A 142 2.14 70.37 -24.15
C THR A 142 2.08 71.35 -25.36
N LEU A 143 2.50 70.94 -26.54
CA LEU A 143 2.49 71.74 -27.75
C LEU A 143 1.05 71.96 -28.22
N PHE A 144 0.18 70.98 -28.12
CA PHE A 144 -1.24 71.13 -28.49
C PHE A 144 -1.99 72.09 -27.55
N SER A 145 -1.69 72.04 -26.23
CA SER A 145 -2.27 73.01 -25.29
C SER A 145 -1.83 74.47 -25.54
N GLY A 146 -0.71 74.66 -26.28
CA GLY A 146 -0.23 75.95 -26.74
C GLY A 146 -0.59 76.26 -28.22
N ASP A 147 -1.54 75.53 -28.79
CA ASP A 147 -1.99 75.68 -30.22
C ASP A 147 -0.85 75.53 -31.24
N ALA A 148 0.25 74.88 -30.91
CA ALA A 148 1.45 74.78 -31.75
C ALA A 148 1.43 73.57 -32.72
N ILE A 149 0.54 72.57 -32.49
CA ILE A 149 0.40 71.38 -33.37
C ILE A 149 -1.07 71.02 -33.57
N ALA A 150 -1.35 70.27 -34.66
CA ALA A 150 -2.69 69.78 -34.97
C ALA A 150 -3.08 68.57 -34.05
N LYS A 151 -4.38 68.44 -33.78
CA LYS A 151 -4.93 67.28 -32.98
C LYS A 151 -4.51 65.93 -33.53
N ARG A 152 -4.41 65.76 -34.84
CA ARG A 152 -3.95 64.55 -35.53
C ARG A 152 -2.55 64.14 -35.04
N GLU A 153 -1.67 65.06 -34.71
CA GLU A 153 -0.31 64.76 -34.21
C GLU A 153 -0.33 64.21 -32.79
N VAL A 154 -1.24 64.72 -31.94
CA VAL A 154 -1.47 64.14 -30.60
C VAL A 154 -2.03 62.74 -30.73
N GLU A 155 -3.06 62.53 -31.54
CA GLU A 155 -3.66 61.20 -31.75
C GLU A 155 -2.63 60.19 -32.28
N SER A 156 -1.71 60.61 -33.18
CA SER A 156 -0.61 59.78 -33.63
C SER A 156 0.38 59.42 -32.50
N ALA A 157 0.74 60.40 -31.66
CA ALA A 157 1.62 60.16 -30.52
C ALA A 157 0.97 59.26 -29.45
N GLU A 158 -0.35 59.38 -29.25
CA GLU A 158 -1.13 58.49 -28.37
C GLU A 158 -1.13 57.05 -28.89
N ALA A 159 -1.37 56.86 -30.19
CA ALA A 159 -1.33 55.53 -30.82
C ALA A 159 0.06 54.89 -30.66
N ASP A 160 1.12 55.66 -30.96
CA ASP A 160 2.51 55.21 -30.82
C ASP A 160 2.85 54.83 -29.37
N ALA A 161 2.48 55.64 -28.38
CA ALA A 161 2.72 55.37 -26.96
C ALA A 161 1.92 54.16 -26.51
N SER A 162 0.69 53.99 -26.96
CA SER A 162 -0.14 52.82 -26.66
C SER A 162 0.46 51.52 -27.23
N ALA A 163 0.91 51.55 -28.47
CA ALA A 163 1.54 50.41 -29.15
C ALA A 163 2.84 49.98 -28.45
N SER A 164 3.72 50.94 -28.12
CA SER A 164 4.99 50.65 -27.43
C SER A 164 4.77 50.14 -26.00
N ALA A 165 3.77 50.64 -25.27
CA ALA A 165 3.39 50.14 -23.95
C ALA A 165 2.83 48.71 -24.02
N ALA A 166 2.08 48.37 -25.08
CA ALA A 166 1.59 47.01 -25.30
C ALA A 166 2.74 46.03 -25.57
N GLU A 167 3.73 46.45 -26.37
CA GLU A 167 4.93 45.63 -26.64
C GLU A 167 5.77 45.40 -25.37
N LEU A 168 5.95 46.43 -24.54
CA LEU A 168 6.63 46.29 -23.27
C LEU A 168 5.89 45.30 -22.33
N ARG A 169 4.56 45.34 -22.28
CA ARG A 169 3.78 44.34 -21.50
C ARG A 169 3.99 42.95 -22.05
N ARG A 170 3.99 42.75 -23.36
CA ARG A 170 4.23 41.46 -24.02
C ARG A 170 5.59 40.84 -23.61
N THR A 171 6.66 41.64 -23.72
CA THR A 171 8.03 41.22 -23.41
C THR A 171 8.19 40.91 -21.93
N ARG A 172 7.59 41.68 -21.01
CA ARG A 172 7.57 41.41 -19.57
C ARG A 172 6.89 40.09 -19.24
N LEU A 173 5.73 39.83 -19.85
CA LEU A 173 5.02 38.54 -19.64
C LEU A 173 5.84 37.36 -20.17
N ARG A 174 6.54 37.54 -21.32
CA ARG A 174 7.43 36.49 -21.83
C ARG A 174 8.51 36.12 -20.83
N ILE A 175 9.21 37.10 -20.25
CA ILE A 175 10.22 36.83 -19.21
C ILE A 175 9.61 36.17 -18.00
N GLY A 176 8.46 36.61 -17.50
CA GLY A 176 7.77 35.98 -16.37
C GLY A 176 7.48 34.49 -16.61
N ASN A 177 7.15 34.09 -17.83
CA ASN A 177 6.89 32.69 -18.20
C ASN A 177 8.17 31.87 -18.37
N LEU A 178 9.33 32.51 -18.69
CA LEU A 178 10.61 31.82 -18.84
C LEU A 178 11.27 31.46 -17.48
N GLY A 179 10.84 32.10 -16.39
CA GLY A 179 11.34 31.87 -15.05
C GLY A 179 12.31 32.94 -14.56
N HIS A 180 13.03 32.65 -13.48
CA HIS A 180 13.90 33.60 -12.81
C HIS A 180 15.35 33.39 -13.22
N GLY A 181 16.04 34.48 -13.58
CA GLY A 181 17.42 34.42 -13.96
C GLY A 181 18.01 35.78 -14.33
N GLN A 182 19.31 35.82 -14.57
CA GLN A 182 20.03 37.02 -15.00
C GLN A 182 20.96 36.67 -16.17
N GLY A 183 20.89 37.47 -17.25
CA GLY A 183 21.59 37.13 -18.48
C GLY A 183 21.08 35.79 -19.05
N SER A 184 22.00 34.89 -19.38
CA SER A 184 21.64 33.51 -19.80
C SER A 184 21.44 32.54 -18.65
N ALA A 185 21.74 32.92 -17.41
CA ALA A 185 21.65 32.03 -16.25
C ALA A 185 20.21 31.89 -15.75
N LEU A 186 19.54 30.80 -16.15
CA LEU A 186 18.22 30.43 -15.69
C LEU A 186 18.33 29.61 -14.41
N ALA A 187 17.65 30.03 -13.34
CA ALA A 187 17.55 29.29 -12.09
C ALA A 187 16.37 28.30 -12.13
N LEU A 188 16.63 27.04 -11.90
CA LEU A 188 15.57 26.05 -11.59
C LEU A 188 15.29 26.10 -10.09
N THR A 189 14.08 26.47 -9.71
CA THR A 189 13.69 26.67 -8.30
C THR A 189 12.59 25.70 -7.89
N SER A 190 12.59 25.28 -6.61
CA SER A 190 11.47 24.51 -6.06
C SER A 190 10.30 25.43 -5.71
N SER A 191 9.08 25.04 -6.03
CA SER A 191 7.86 25.75 -5.60
C SER A 191 7.44 25.41 -4.17
N VAL A 192 7.99 24.33 -3.58
CA VAL A 192 7.66 23.86 -2.23
C VAL A 192 8.94 23.73 -1.39
N SER A 193 8.78 23.76 -0.06
CA SER A 193 9.83 23.35 0.86
C SER A 193 9.74 21.85 1.11
N GLY A 194 10.89 21.15 1.20
CA GLY A 194 10.92 19.71 1.37
C GLY A 194 12.30 19.14 1.15
N TYR A 195 12.36 17.91 0.68
CA TYR A 195 13.60 17.20 0.38
C TYR A 195 13.65 16.82 -1.09
N VAL A 196 14.84 16.88 -1.69
CA VAL A 196 15.07 16.37 -3.04
C VAL A 196 15.03 14.84 -2.99
N ILE A 197 14.00 14.24 -3.60
CA ILE A 197 13.85 12.78 -3.66
C ILE A 197 14.32 12.18 -4.99
N ASP A 198 14.42 13.00 -6.03
CA ASP A 198 14.91 12.59 -7.35
C ASP A 198 15.66 13.74 -8.02
N ARG A 199 16.73 13.41 -8.74
CA ARG A 199 17.55 14.32 -9.51
C ARG A 199 18.01 13.66 -10.81
N GLN A 200 17.54 14.17 -11.95
CA GLN A 200 17.80 13.61 -13.28
C GLN A 200 18.60 14.56 -14.17
N LEU A 201 19.63 15.19 -13.61
CA LEU A 201 20.51 16.05 -14.38
C LEU A 201 21.98 15.91 -13.94
N ASN A 202 22.87 16.16 -14.90
CA ASN A 202 24.32 16.14 -14.71
C ASN A 202 24.96 17.47 -15.16
N PRO A 203 26.09 17.87 -14.57
CA PRO A 203 26.81 19.05 -15.02
C PRO A 203 27.18 18.94 -16.51
N GLY A 204 26.98 20.03 -17.27
CA GLY A 204 27.25 20.10 -18.72
C GLY A 204 26.19 19.45 -19.61
N GLN A 205 25.17 18.81 -19.06
CA GLN A 205 24.08 18.19 -19.82
C GLN A 205 23.26 19.24 -20.56
N GLN A 206 22.91 18.96 -21.82
CA GLN A 206 21.98 19.75 -22.58
C GLN A 206 20.54 19.32 -22.24
N ILE A 207 19.71 20.29 -21.87
CA ILE A 207 18.30 20.11 -21.52
C ILE A 207 17.43 20.72 -22.61
N THR A 208 16.34 20.05 -22.97
CA THR A 208 15.32 20.58 -23.90
C THR A 208 14.12 21.11 -23.11
N ALA A 209 13.41 22.07 -23.70
CA ALA A 209 12.17 22.57 -23.10
C ALA A 209 11.13 21.46 -22.94
N GLY A 210 10.47 21.40 -21.77
CA GLY A 210 9.44 20.39 -21.50
C GLY A 210 9.98 18.98 -21.27
N GLN A 211 11.30 18.79 -21.23
CA GLN A 211 11.89 17.53 -20.77
C GLN A 211 11.37 17.22 -19.36
N GLY A 212 11.05 15.95 -19.07
CA GLY A 212 10.46 15.48 -17.81
C GLY A 212 11.11 16.06 -16.56
N PRO A 213 10.62 15.79 -15.37
CA PRO A 213 11.10 16.43 -14.15
C PRO A 213 12.60 16.21 -13.96
N LEU A 214 13.33 17.29 -13.79
CA LEU A 214 14.78 17.31 -13.53
C LEU A 214 15.09 17.17 -12.04
N PHE A 215 14.19 17.67 -11.21
CA PHE A 215 14.16 17.46 -9.77
C PHE A 215 12.73 17.14 -9.33
N THR A 216 12.62 16.28 -8.32
CA THR A 216 11.39 16.09 -7.55
C THR A 216 11.68 16.44 -6.10
N VAL A 217 10.96 17.44 -5.59
CA VAL A 217 11.04 17.92 -4.20
C VAL A 217 9.71 17.64 -3.53
N THR A 218 9.71 17.03 -2.36
CA THR A 218 8.49 16.73 -1.60
C THR A 218 8.73 16.84 -0.10
N ASP A 219 7.65 16.99 0.68
CA ASP A 219 7.71 16.80 2.13
C ASP A 219 7.44 15.31 2.45
N PRO A 220 8.48 14.52 2.79
CA PRO A 220 8.31 13.10 3.05
C PRO A 220 7.59 12.79 4.37
N LYS A 221 7.20 13.80 5.15
CA LYS A 221 6.37 13.63 6.34
C LYS A 221 4.90 13.41 6.00
N GLN A 222 4.48 13.78 4.79
CA GLN A 222 3.14 13.63 4.28
C GLN A 222 3.19 12.74 3.03
N LEU A 223 2.52 11.60 3.11
CA LEU A 223 2.52 10.61 2.06
C LEU A 223 1.09 10.14 1.78
N TRP A 224 0.87 9.62 0.59
CA TRP A 224 -0.33 8.87 0.25
C TRP A 224 -0.06 7.37 0.31
N LEU A 225 -1.04 6.63 0.77
CA LEU A 225 -1.14 5.19 0.58
C LEU A 225 -2.19 4.95 -0.50
N VAL A 226 -1.77 4.37 -1.60
CA VAL A 226 -2.69 3.87 -2.64
C VAL A 226 -2.95 2.41 -2.36
N VAL A 227 -4.22 2.05 -2.19
CA VAL A 227 -4.66 0.68 -1.89
C VAL A 227 -5.53 0.18 -3.03
N ASP A 228 -5.18 -0.98 -3.58
CA ASP A 228 -5.92 -1.61 -4.67
C ASP A 228 -6.98 -2.57 -4.13
N VAL A 229 -8.24 -2.15 -4.17
CA VAL A 229 -9.38 -2.90 -3.62
C VAL A 229 -10.15 -3.62 -4.73
N PRO A 230 -10.43 -4.91 -4.60
CA PRO A 230 -11.29 -5.63 -5.55
C PRO A 230 -12.69 -5.00 -5.66
N GLU A 231 -13.26 -4.99 -6.86
CA GLU A 231 -14.61 -4.46 -7.14
C GLU A 231 -15.67 -5.01 -6.16
N THR A 232 -15.57 -6.30 -5.82
CA THR A 232 -16.47 -6.97 -4.87
C THR A 232 -16.43 -6.43 -3.44
N SER A 233 -15.37 -5.71 -3.08
CA SER A 233 -15.15 -5.19 -1.72
C SER A 233 -15.27 -3.68 -1.63
N VAL A 234 -15.30 -2.96 -2.78
CA VAL A 234 -15.29 -1.49 -2.81
C VAL A 234 -16.51 -0.85 -2.13
N ALA A 235 -17.67 -1.51 -2.18
CA ALA A 235 -18.88 -1.02 -1.53
C ALA A 235 -18.77 -0.87 0.00
N ARG A 236 -17.77 -1.50 0.60
CA ARG A 236 -17.47 -1.43 2.04
C ARG A 236 -16.43 -0.39 2.40
N ALA A 237 -15.68 0.11 1.41
CA ALA A 237 -14.64 1.11 1.63
C ALA A 237 -15.25 2.51 1.66
N ARG A 238 -15.06 3.26 2.73
CA ARG A 238 -15.62 4.60 2.91
C ARG A 238 -14.54 5.61 3.23
N VAL A 239 -14.78 6.84 2.81
CA VAL A 239 -13.97 7.98 3.23
C VAL A 239 -14.08 8.16 4.75
N GLY A 240 -12.95 8.41 5.41
CA GLY A 240 -12.84 8.54 6.87
C GLY A 240 -12.46 7.26 7.59
N GLU A 241 -12.48 6.11 6.92
CA GLU A 241 -12.07 4.84 7.54
C GLU A 241 -10.56 4.75 7.73
N GLU A 242 -10.18 4.04 8.80
CA GLU A 242 -8.78 3.75 9.09
C GLU A 242 -8.28 2.59 8.22
N VAL A 243 -7.09 2.73 7.68
CA VAL A 243 -6.35 1.67 7.01
C VAL A 243 -5.09 1.36 7.82
N GLU A 244 -4.95 0.10 8.24
CA GLU A 244 -3.72 -0.42 8.84
C GLU A 244 -2.88 -1.07 7.74
N PHE A 245 -1.58 -0.81 7.72
CA PHE A 245 -0.69 -1.43 6.76
C PHE A 245 0.69 -1.71 7.33
N ASN A 246 1.39 -2.64 6.72
CA ASN A 246 2.79 -2.93 6.98
C ASN A 246 3.60 -2.85 5.70
N VAL A 247 4.89 -2.60 5.85
CA VAL A 247 5.86 -2.58 4.74
C VAL A 247 6.96 -3.62 5.00
N PRO A 248 7.50 -4.30 3.98
CA PRO A 248 8.53 -5.33 4.17
C PRO A 248 9.80 -4.84 4.87
N ALA A 249 10.12 -3.54 4.72
CA ALA A 249 11.26 -2.94 5.41
C ALA A 249 11.11 -2.88 6.94
N TRP A 250 9.89 -2.94 7.45
CA TRP A 250 9.56 -2.90 8.87
C TRP A 250 8.45 -3.93 9.18
N PRO A 251 8.76 -5.24 9.16
CA PRO A 251 7.74 -6.30 9.21
C PRO A 251 6.93 -6.31 10.51
N ASP A 252 7.56 -5.95 11.64
CA ASP A 252 6.94 -5.93 12.97
C ASP A 252 6.22 -4.62 13.28
N ARG A 253 6.34 -3.62 12.40
CA ARG A 253 5.73 -2.31 12.61
C ARG A 253 4.47 -2.14 11.79
N LYS A 254 3.40 -1.75 12.48
CA LYS A 254 2.13 -1.39 11.87
C LYS A 254 2.05 0.12 11.69
N PHE A 255 1.70 0.53 10.50
CA PHE A 255 1.43 1.91 10.14
C PHE A 255 -0.07 2.11 9.96
N ARG A 256 -0.52 3.34 10.10
CA ARG A 256 -1.92 3.70 9.95
C ARG A 256 -2.09 4.89 9.02
N GLY A 257 -3.19 4.89 8.32
CA GLY A 257 -3.62 6.00 7.48
C GLY A 257 -5.12 6.14 7.53
N THR A 258 -5.63 7.23 6.98
CA THR A 258 -7.07 7.49 6.87
C THR A 258 -7.44 7.58 5.40
N ILE A 259 -8.45 6.83 4.97
CA ILE A 259 -8.97 6.88 3.60
C ILE A 259 -9.62 8.25 3.38
N THR A 260 -9.13 8.98 2.39
CA THR A 260 -9.63 10.31 2.02
C THR A 260 -10.35 10.31 0.68
N GLN A 261 -10.05 9.33 -0.17
CA GLN A 261 -10.65 9.23 -1.49
C GLN A 261 -10.90 7.76 -1.86
N VAL A 262 -12.06 7.52 -2.48
CA VAL A 262 -12.42 6.25 -3.13
C VAL A 262 -12.48 6.53 -4.63
N GLY A 263 -11.73 5.76 -5.42
CA GLY A 263 -11.71 5.89 -6.87
C GLY A 263 -13.10 5.67 -7.47
N LEU A 264 -13.43 6.44 -8.50
CA LEU A 264 -14.73 6.36 -9.19
C LEU A 264 -14.69 5.43 -10.41
N ALA A 265 -13.52 4.88 -10.73
CA ALA A 265 -13.33 3.99 -11.87
C ALA A 265 -12.69 2.67 -11.42
N VAL A 266 -13.10 1.59 -12.07
CA VAL A 266 -12.47 0.28 -11.97
C VAL A 266 -11.39 0.18 -13.04
N ASP A 267 -10.18 -0.20 -12.67
CA ASP A 267 -9.13 -0.52 -13.63
C ASP A 267 -9.56 -1.76 -14.45
N PRO A 268 -9.67 -1.66 -15.78
CA PRO A 268 -10.22 -2.73 -16.60
C PRO A 268 -9.32 -3.97 -16.66
N THR A 269 -8.03 -3.83 -16.40
CA THR A 269 -7.04 -4.90 -16.45
C THR A 269 -7.00 -5.69 -15.14
N THR A 270 -6.99 -4.97 -14.02
CA THR A 270 -6.83 -5.57 -12.69
C THR A 270 -8.16 -5.83 -11.97
N ARG A 271 -9.28 -5.24 -12.45
CA ARG A 271 -10.61 -5.26 -11.80
C ARG A 271 -10.56 -4.71 -10.36
N ARG A 272 -9.74 -3.68 -10.15
CA ARG A 272 -9.55 -3.04 -8.85
C ARG A 272 -9.91 -1.56 -8.89
N VAL A 273 -10.37 -1.06 -7.76
CA VAL A 273 -10.59 0.37 -7.51
C VAL A 273 -9.48 0.85 -6.58
N GLN A 274 -8.88 1.99 -6.90
CA GLN A 274 -7.85 2.59 -6.07
C GLN A 274 -8.47 3.44 -4.97
N LEU A 275 -8.10 3.16 -3.73
CA LEU A 275 -8.35 4.05 -2.60
C LEU A 275 -7.10 4.86 -2.32
N ARG A 276 -7.26 6.10 -1.90
CA ARG A 276 -6.17 6.93 -1.41
C ARG A 276 -6.36 7.23 0.07
N GLY A 277 -5.36 6.88 0.86
CA GLY A 277 -5.30 7.18 2.29
C GLY A 277 -4.17 8.14 2.60
N LYS A 278 -4.42 9.13 3.46
CA LYS A 278 -3.38 10.03 3.96
C LYS A 278 -2.60 9.35 5.07
N VAL A 279 -1.27 9.42 4.98
CA VAL A 279 -0.33 8.81 5.94
C VAL A 279 0.61 9.86 6.48
N THR A 280 0.76 9.89 7.81
CA THR A 280 1.73 10.74 8.50
C THR A 280 3.02 9.94 8.75
N ASN A 281 4.17 10.50 8.42
CA ASN A 281 5.48 9.84 8.47
C ASN A 281 6.50 10.72 9.24
N PRO A 282 6.31 10.94 10.56
CA PRO A 282 7.10 11.91 11.32
C PRO A 282 8.58 11.54 11.46
N ASP A 283 8.88 10.26 11.51
CA ASP A 283 10.22 9.69 11.64
C ASP A 283 10.89 9.31 10.30
N LEU A 284 10.22 9.63 9.19
CA LEU A 284 10.70 9.34 7.83
C LEU A 284 11.03 7.86 7.56
N ALA A 285 10.39 6.95 8.30
CA ALA A 285 10.58 5.51 8.13
C ALA A 285 10.04 5.01 6.79
N LEU A 286 8.89 5.56 6.37
CA LEU A 286 8.30 5.27 5.07
C LEU A 286 9.00 6.08 3.98
N LYS A 287 9.26 5.43 2.85
CA LYS A 287 9.78 6.07 1.64
C LYS A 287 8.75 5.96 0.53
N PRO A 288 8.65 6.98 -0.35
CA PRO A 288 7.87 6.84 -1.58
C PRO A 288 8.27 5.58 -2.36
N GLU A 289 7.31 5.01 -3.06
CA GLU A 289 7.40 3.78 -3.85
C GLU A 289 7.60 2.49 -3.03
N MET A 290 7.54 2.53 -1.70
CA MET A 290 7.50 1.31 -0.90
C MET A 290 6.18 0.56 -1.13
N TYR A 291 6.30 -0.75 -1.39
CA TYR A 291 5.15 -1.65 -1.36
C TYR A 291 4.67 -1.85 0.07
N ALA A 292 3.37 -2.02 0.21
CA ALA A 292 2.72 -2.25 1.48
C ALA A 292 1.62 -3.31 1.35
N ARG A 293 1.30 -3.96 2.46
CA ARG A 293 0.10 -4.77 2.61
C ARG A 293 -0.85 -4.05 3.55
N ALA A 294 -2.04 -3.76 3.07
CA ALA A 294 -3.02 -2.94 3.78
C ALA A 294 -4.27 -3.74 4.13
N ARG A 295 -4.88 -3.39 5.25
CA ARG A 295 -6.19 -3.88 5.67
C ARG A 295 -7.09 -2.71 6.01
N LEU A 296 -8.30 -2.72 5.50
CA LEU A 296 -9.32 -1.78 5.90
C LEU A 296 -9.88 -2.23 7.25
N VAL A 297 -9.77 -1.36 8.24
CA VAL A 297 -10.27 -1.61 9.61
C VAL A 297 -11.59 -0.86 9.74
N THR A 298 -12.69 -1.55 9.44
CA THR A 298 -14.02 -0.99 9.71
C THR A 298 -14.67 -1.83 10.78
N ASP A 299 -15.15 -1.19 11.80
CA ASP A 299 -16.02 -1.81 12.81
C ASP A 299 -17.46 -1.76 12.29
N ASP A 300 -17.82 -2.72 11.43
CA ASP A 300 -19.21 -2.91 11.00
C ASP A 300 -20.03 -3.76 12.01
N GLY A 301 -19.48 -3.92 13.23
CA GLY A 301 -20.07 -4.72 14.30
C GLY A 301 -19.94 -6.23 14.11
N ARG A 302 -19.41 -6.68 12.95
CA ARG A 302 -19.19 -8.13 12.73
C ARG A 302 -17.91 -8.56 13.43
N ARG A 303 -18.05 -9.58 14.25
CA ARG A 303 -16.93 -10.19 14.95
C ARG A 303 -16.63 -11.56 14.40
N ALA A 304 -15.36 -11.92 14.40
CA ALA A 304 -14.87 -13.24 14.06
C ALA A 304 -13.79 -13.66 15.05
N ILE A 305 -13.59 -14.95 15.15
CA ILE A 305 -12.51 -15.50 15.98
C ILE A 305 -11.24 -15.56 15.13
N LYS A 306 -10.20 -14.85 15.56
CA LYS A 306 -8.89 -14.89 14.91
C LYS A 306 -8.16 -16.16 15.34
N VAL A 307 -7.73 -16.98 14.34
CA VAL A 307 -7.02 -18.24 14.57
C VAL A 307 -5.75 -18.28 13.69
N PRO A 308 -4.62 -18.85 14.18
CA PRO A 308 -3.44 -19.08 13.34
C PRO A 308 -3.77 -19.99 12.15
N ASN A 309 -3.16 -19.76 11.00
CA ASN A 309 -3.37 -20.62 9.83
C ASN A 309 -2.92 -22.07 10.08
N ALA A 310 -1.88 -22.27 10.89
CA ALA A 310 -1.40 -23.59 11.29
C ALA A 310 -2.41 -24.42 12.11
N ALA A 311 -3.42 -23.78 12.71
CA ALA A 311 -4.50 -24.43 13.43
C ALA A 311 -5.56 -25.05 12.49
N LEU A 312 -5.63 -24.58 11.24
CA LEU A 312 -6.66 -24.95 10.28
C LEU A 312 -6.16 -26.03 9.31
N PHE A 313 -7.00 -27.00 9.02
CA PHE A 313 -6.76 -27.98 7.97
C PHE A 313 -8.06 -28.30 7.22
N GLU A 314 -7.91 -28.75 5.99
CA GLU A 314 -9.04 -29.10 5.12
C GLU A 314 -9.16 -30.60 4.99
N GLN A 315 -10.39 -31.09 5.06
CA GLN A 315 -10.71 -32.47 4.74
C GLN A 315 -11.96 -32.50 3.87
N GLY A 316 -11.77 -32.89 2.61
CA GLY A 316 -12.80 -32.73 1.59
C GLY A 316 -13.08 -31.24 1.33
N MET A 317 -14.33 -30.85 1.39
CA MET A 317 -14.76 -29.45 1.16
C MET A 317 -14.95 -28.66 2.47
N GLN A 318 -14.57 -29.21 3.61
CA GLN A 318 -14.80 -28.61 4.93
C GLN A 318 -13.47 -28.30 5.61
N THR A 319 -13.42 -27.11 6.26
CA THR A 319 -12.29 -26.70 7.10
C THR A 319 -12.57 -27.12 8.55
N TYR A 320 -11.53 -27.63 9.21
CA TYR A 320 -11.56 -28.09 10.58
C TYR A 320 -10.44 -27.50 11.40
N LEU A 321 -10.61 -27.56 12.72
CA LEU A 321 -9.54 -27.37 13.69
C LEU A 321 -9.80 -28.26 14.91
N PHE A 322 -8.83 -28.30 15.83
CA PHE A 322 -8.98 -29.02 17.10
C PHE A 322 -9.22 -28.05 18.26
N ARG A 323 -10.31 -28.25 18.99
CA ARG A 323 -10.59 -27.59 20.27
C ARG A 323 -10.13 -28.45 21.40
N VAL A 324 -9.53 -27.83 22.42
CA VAL A 324 -9.12 -28.50 23.66
C VAL A 324 -10.33 -28.62 24.60
N GLU A 325 -10.75 -29.84 24.92
CA GLU A 325 -11.87 -30.07 25.85
C GLU A 325 -11.37 -30.29 27.30
N ALA A 326 -10.24 -30.99 27.44
CA ALA A 326 -9.55 -31.17 28.70
C ALA A 326 -8.04 -31.34 28.44
N PRO A 327 -7.17 -31.28 29.45
CA PRO A 327 -5.75 -31.55 29.26
C PRO A 327 -5.53 -32.89 28.55
N GLY A 328 -4.86 -32.89 27.41
CA GLY A 328 -4.63 -34.06 26.56
C GLY A 328 -5.84 -34.52 25.73
N GLN A 329 -6.98 -33.84 25.79
CA GLN A 329 -8.16 -34.18 25.00
C GLN A 329 -8.47 -33.11 23.94
N PHE A 330 -8.51 -33.54 22.69
CA PHE A 330 -8.68 -32.66 21.52
C PHE A 330 -9.87 -33.15 20.69
N ARG A 331 -10.82 -32.24 20.45
CA ARG A 331 -12.00 -32.52 19.59
C ARG A 331 -11.87 -31.81 18.28
N ARG A 332 -11.95 -32.56 17.18
CA ARG A 332 -12.08 -31.98 15.81
C ARG A 332 -13.45 -31.35 15.65
N ILE A 333 -13.48 -30.08 15.28
CA ILE A 333 -14.71 -29.34 15.02
C ILE A 333 -14.67 -28.69 13.63
N PRO A 334 -15.79 -28.71 12.88
CA PRO A 334 -15.90 -27.98 11.63
C PRO A 334 -16.01 -26.48 11.90
N VAL A 335 -15.38 -25.68 11.06
CA VAL A 335 -15.41 -24.22 11.17
C VAL A 335 -15.69 -23.57 9.81
N THR A 336 -16.32 -22.39 9.87
CA THR A 336 -16.50 -21.56 8.67
C THR A 336 -15.49 -20.42 8.70
N VAL A 337 -14.56 -20.44 7.75
CA VAL A 337 -13.56 -19.40 7.56
C VAL A 337 -14.14 -18.36 6.63
N SER A 338 -14.33 -17.13 7.11
CA SER A 338 -14.82 -16.01 6.32
C SER A 338 -13.70 -15.33 5.54
N GLN A 339 -12.50 -15.29 6.12
CA GLN A 339 -11.38 -14.58 5.53
C GLN A 339 -10.05 -15.23 5.92
N ARG A 340 -9.15 -15.41 4.94
CA ARG A 340 -7.80 -15.91 5.16
C ARG A 340 -6.82 -14.76 4.99
N GLY A 341 -5.95 -14.56 5.97
CA GLY A 341 -4.79 -13.67 5.89
C GLY A 341 -3.49 -14.47 5.83
N ASP A 342 -2.36 -13.80 5.73
CA ASP A 342 -1.05 -14.45 5.58
C ASP A 342 -0.66 -15.30 6.80
N ALA A 343 -0.87 -14.79 8.02
CA ALA A 343 -0.50 -15.48 9.26
C ALA A 343 -1.70 -16.05 10.04
N ALA A 344 -2.89 -15.48 9.86
CA ALA A 344 -4.07 -15.85 10.61
C ALA A 344 -5.34 -15.73 9.75
N SER A 345 -6.33 -16.58 10.06
CA SER A 345 -7.65 -16.59 9.43
C SER A 345 -8.74 -16.17 10.42
N TYR A 346 -9.88 -15.77 9.90
CA TYR A 346 -11.03 -15.29 10.65
C TYR A 346 -12.20 -16.26 10.51
N VAL A 347 -12.57 -16.88 11.63
CA VAL A 347 -13.63 -17.89 11.75
C VAL A 347 -14.89 -17.21 12.25
N THR A 348 -15.99 -17.37 11.51
CA THR A 348 -17.30 -16.79 11.84
C THR A 348 -18.27 -17.78 12.46
N ALA A 349 -18.03 -19.08 12.32
CA ALA A 349 -18.85 -20.11 12.94
C ALA A 349 -18.01 -21.32 13.35
N GLY A 350 -18.44 -22.00 14.43
CA GLY A 350 -17.77 -23.20 14.97
C GLY A 350 -16.93 -22.96 16.22
N LEU A 351 -16.58 -21.70 16.54
CA LEU A 351 -15.80 -21.32 17.74
C LEU A 351 -16.53 -20.24 18.56
N LYS A 352 -16.18 -20.20 19.83
CA LYS A 352 -16.56 -19.13 20.77
C LYS A 352 -15.33 -18.36 21.25
N ASP A 353 -15.56 -17.14 21.68
CA ASP A 353 -14.53 -16.35 22.33
C ASP A 353 -14.04 -17.04 23.61
N GLY A 354 -12.72 -17.14 23.78
CA GLY A 354 -12.11 -17.84 24.90
C GLY A 354 -11.89 -19.35 24.72
N ASP A 355 -12.36 -19.97 23.62
CA ASP A 355 -12.09 -21.37 23.34
C ASP A 355 -10.58 -21.61 23.25
N ARG A 356 -10.08 -22.68 23.86
CA ARG A 356 -8.70 -23.13 23.66
C ARG A 356 -8.63 -24.03 22.44
N ILE A 357 -7.75 -23.71 21.52
CA ILE A 357 -7.56 -24.44 20.27
C ILE A 357 -6.12 -24.87 20.10
N VAL A 358 -5.88 -25.88 19.27
CA VAL A 358 -4.53 -26.26 18.85
C VAL A 358 -4.06 -25.26 17.82
N GLY A 359 -3.01 -24.50 18.15
CA GLY A 359 -2.37 -23.52 17.29
C GLY A 359 -1.36 -24.13 16.33
N GLU A 360 -0.55 -25.09 16.84
CA GLU A 360 0.41 -25.88 16.07
C GLU A 360 0.25 -27.36 16.38
N GLY A 361 0.52 -28.25 15.44
CA GLY A 361 0.34 -29.68 15.56
C GLY A 361 -1.03 -30.22 15.11
N ALA A 362 -1.91 -29.39 14.55
CA ALA A 362 -3.24 -29.81 14.10
C ALA A 362 -3.20 -30.89 13.02
N LEU A 363 -2.25 -30.83 12.08
CA LEU A 363 -2.08 -31.86 11.03
C LEU A 363 -1.62 -33.21 11.63
N LEU A 364 -0.80 -33.21 12.67
CA LEU A 364 -0.38 -34.42 13.37
C LEU A 364 -1.60 -35.12 14.01
N LEU A 365 -2.43 -34.37 14.72
CA LEU A 365 -3.67 -34.89 15.29
C LEU A 365 -4.63 -35.42 14.19
N ASN A 366 -4.73 -34.75 13.06
CA ASN A 366 -5.59 -35.22 11.98
C ASN A 366 -5.09 -36.52 11.33
N ALA A 367 -3.76 -36.68 11.19
CA ALA A 367 -3.16 -37.90 10.67
C ALA A 367 -3.47 -39.11 11.59
N GLN A 368 -3.45 -38.91 12.91
CA GLN A 368 -3.76 -39.94 13.87
C GLN A 368 -5.23 -40.35 13.86
N LEU A 369 -6.16 -39.39 13.69
CA LEU A 369 -7.59 -39.69 13.49
C LEU A 369 -7.88 -40.45 12.20
N ALA A 370 -7.08 -40.28 11.16
CA ALA A 370 -7.23 -40.98 9.91
C ALA A 370 -6.67 -42.41 9.90
N GLY A 371 -5.78 -42.73 10.87
CA GLY A 371 -5.17 -44.04 11.04
C GLY A 371 -5.91 -44.95 12.03
N GLU A 372 -6.91 -44.41 12.75
CA GLU A 372 -7.85 -45.21 13.61
C GLU A 372 -9.11 -45.55 12.80
#